data_a244af36d6d72532bcf72613d237da00
#
_entry.id   a244af36d6d72532bcf72613d237da00
#
_cell.length_a   1.000
_cell.length_b   1.000
_cell.length_c   1.000
_cell.angle_alpha   90.00
_cell.angle_beta   90.00
_cell.angle_gamma   90.00
#
_symmetry.space_group_name_H-M   'P 1'
#
loop_
_entity.id
_entity.type
_entity.pdbx_description
1 polymer ?
#
loop_
_entity_poly.entity_id
_entity_poly.type
_entity_poly.pdbx_seq_one_letter_code
_entity_poly.pdbx_strand_id
1 'polypeptide(L)'
;MTGGDDSWLATIPADAGRDPVLVRAGLRVHPGLRLGELVRRRPPGITGHQWNTASRTVLDLVVCAADTGRPGFAVEFRPPMPDAAGRRAERMMQAVTAAVGLPVLRITSATLRAAEHGPQIVGYVIDARRYADGAAAGSELPDVGFRDIVGRLPDGRTGAVNDLGALARADAVEAYVARRLADPILRGLHVQWTDGPAEGWSWVEVRPGECLVERVSLHPYRISCGVDPARLAEDLAALAIGDRLRTPEAAAPALRRREDLLDDIRRLRDRRDELVDGFGYDHLCEA
;
A
#
# COMPACT_ATOMS: atom_id res chain seq x y z
N MET A 1 19.58 -4.25 38.25
CA MET A 1 18.13 -3.96 38.14
C MET A 1 17.75 -4.19 36.69
N THR A 2 17.16 -5.34 36.41
CA THR A 2 16.76 -5.79 35.10
C THR A 2 15.54 -4.98 34.67
N GLY A 3 15.73 -4.08 33.69
CA GLY A 3 14.62 -3.42 33.01
C GLY A 3 13.78 -4.47 32.30
N GLY A 4 12.64 -4.83 32.89
CA GLY A 4 11.66 -5.67 32.25
C GLY A 4 11.25 -5.04 30.94
N ASP A 5 11.31 -5.80 29.86
CA ASP A 5 10.80 -5.44 28.55
C ASP A 5 9.28 -5.22 28.67
N ASP A 6 8.88 -3.98 28.93
CA ASP A 6 7.48 -3.55 29.13
C ASP A 6 6.76 -3.39 27.78
N SER A 7 7.24 -4.11 26.77
CA SER A 7 6.64 -4.14 25.44
C SER A 7 5.27 -4.81 25.49
N TRP A 8 4.24 -4.05 25.07
CA TRP A 8 2.90 -4.58 24.88
C TRP A 8 2.82 -5.66 23.79
N LEU A 9 3.80 -5.67 22.89
CA LEU A 9 3.84 -6.59 21.76
C LEU A 9 4.55 -7.89 22.16
N ALA A 10 3.94 -9.01 21.77
CA ALA A 10 4.53 -10.33 21.85
C ALA A 10 5.55 -10.50 20.71
N THR A 11 6.60 -11.26 20.97
CA THR A 11 7.52 -11.71 19.93
C THR A 11 6.95 -12.91 19.19
N ILE A 12 7.16 -12.99 17.88
CA ILE A 12 6.80 -14.13 17.05
C ILE A 12 8.05 -15.02 16.91
N PRO A 13 8.07 -16.22 17.51
CA PRO A 13 9.21 -17.11 17.39
C PRO A 13 9.45 -17.53 15.93
N ALA A 14 10.71 -17.79 15.59
CA ALA A 14 11.08 -18.21 14.24
C ALA A 14 10.44 -19.56 13.84
N ASP A 15 10.15 -20.39 14.83
CA ASP A 15 9.58 -21.74 14.73
C ASP A 15 8.08 -21.80 15.06
N ALA A 16 7.39 -20.66 15.05
CA ALA A 16 5.95 -20.58 15.38
C ALA A 16 5.00 -21.36 14.45
N GLY A 17 5.53 -22.25 13.61
CA GLY A 17 4.75 -23.12 12.71
C GLY A 17 4.05 -22.39 11.57
N ARG A 18 4.47 -21.15 11.28
CA ARG A 18 3.98 -20.35 10.16
C ARG A 18 5.16 -19.82 9.36
N ASP A 19 5.35 -20.36 8.16
CA ASP A 19 6.40 -19.89 7.27
C ASP A 19 6.16 -18.45 6.86
N PRO A 20 7.21 -17.60 6.88
CA PRO A 20 7.11 -16.24 6.38
C PRO A 20 6.92 -16.25 4.86
N VAL A 21 6.01 -15.41 4.34
CA VAL A 21 5.80 -15.25 2.89
C VAL A 21 6.90 -14.43 2.22
N LEU A 22 7.70 -13.71 3.02
CA LEU A 22 8.86 -12.94 2.56
C LEU A 22 9.88 -12.84 3.68
N VAL A 23 11.16 -13.04 3.32
CA VAL A 23 12.31 -12.69 4.19
C VAL A 23 13.16 -11.68 3.42
N ARG A 24 13.33 -10.47 3.99
CA ARG A 24 14.04 -9.38 3.30
C ARG A 24 14.69 -8.43 4.30
N ALA A 25 15.94 -8.07 4.05
CA ALA A 25 16.68 -7.07 4.83
C ALA A 25 16.64 -7.28 6.37
N GLY A 26 16.75 -8.53 6.83
CA GLY A 26 16.69 -8.85 8.27
C GLY A 26 15.28 -8.80 8.85
N LEU A 27 14.24 -8.75 8.02
CA LEU A 27 12.83 -8.79 8.41
C LEU A 27 12.15 -10.05 7.87
N ARG A 28 11.14 -10.53 8.58
CA ARG A 28 10.23 -11.62 8.19
C ARG A 28 8.81 -11.09 8.09
N VAL A 29 8.10 -11.48 7.06
CA VAL A 29 6.71 -11.08 6.82
C VAL A 29 5.82 -12.31 7.03
N HIS A 30 4.99 -12.25 8.06
CA HIS A 30 4.07 -13.34 8.42
C HIS A 30 2.65 -12.99 7.99
N PRO A 31 1.94 -13.89 7.29
CA PRO A 31 0.56 -13.67 6.87
C PRO A 31 -0.41 -14.07 7.99
N GLY A 32 -1.58 -13.40 8.01
CA GLY A 32 -2.76 -13.86 8.72
C GLY A 32 -2.63 -13.95 10.24
N LEU A 33 -1.90 -13.02 10.88
CA LEU A 33 -1.77 -13.00 12.35
C LEU A 33 -2.92 -12.24 13.00
N ARG A 34 -3.50 -12.81 14.06
CA ARG A 34 -4.52 -12.10 14.85
C ARG A 34 -3.87 -11.05 15.75
N LEU A 35 -4.53 -9.90 15.89
CA LEU A 35 -4.03 -8.86 16.79
C LEU A 35 -3.87 -9.36 18.25
N GLY A 36 -4.75 -10.28 18.69
CA GLY A 36 -4.65 -10.89 20.02
C GLY A 36 -3.44 -11.83 20.20
N GLU A 37 -2.80 -12.29 19.10
CA GLU A 37 -1.55 -13.07 19.15
C GLU A 37 -0.34 -12.11 19.28
N LEU A 38 -0.47 -10.88 18.78
CA LEU A 38 0.57 -9.87 18.80
C LEU A 38 0.58 -9.02 20.07
N VAL A 39 -0.54 -8.95 20.80
CA VAL A 39 -0.69 -8.12 22.00
C VAL A 39 -0.88 -9.00 23.22
N ARG A 40 0.06 -8.95 24.15
CA ARG A 40 0.13 -9.85 25.32
C ARG A 40 -1.09 -9.75 26.26
N ARG A 41 -1.67 -8.57 26.39
CA ARG A 41 -2.80 -8.28 27.27
C ARG A 41 -3.53 -7.01 26.83
N ARG A 42 -4.77 -6.85 27.31
CA ARG A 42 -5.54 -5.64 27.04
C ARG A 42 -4.81 -4.39 27.54
N PRO A 43 -4.51 -3.40 26.69
CA PRO A 43 -3.86 -2.14 27.08
C PRO A 43 -4.76 -1.28 28.00
N PRO A 44 -4.16 -0.43 28.86
CA PRO A 44 -4.89 0.57 29.61
C PRO A 44 -5.69 1.51 28.68
N GLY A 45 -6.86 1.97 29.13
CA GLY A 45 -7.72 2.84 28.33
C GLY A 45 -8.55 2.14 27.25
N ILE A 46 -8.28 0.88 26.97
CA ILE A 46 -9.06 0.07 26.01
C ILE A 46 -10.19 -0.65 26.78
N THR A 47 -11.43 -0.46 26.34
CA THR A 47 -12.59 -1.15 26.94
C THR A 47 -12.58 -2.64 26.59
N GLY A 48 -13.27 -3.47 27.40
CA GLY A 48 -13.40 -4.90 27.12
C GLY A 48 -14.05 -5.20 25.77
N HIS A 49 -15.00 -4.37 25.34
CA HIS A 49 -15.65 -4.49 24.03
C HIS A 49 -14.69 -4.19 22.88
N GLN A 50 -13.93 -3.10 22.97
CA GLN A 50 -12.90 -2.77 21.99
C GLN A 50 -11.86 -3.89 21.88
N TRP A 51 -11.38 -4.37 23.02
CA TRP A 51 -10.42 -5.47 23.05
C TRP A 51 -10.96 -6.76 22.42
N ASN A 52 -12.15 -7.20 22.81
CA ASN A 52 -12.76 -8.42 22.29
C ASN A 52 -13.01 -8.37 20.79
N THR A 53 -13.31 -7.21 20.24
CA THR A 53 -13.46 -7.02 18.79
C THR A 53 -12.10 -7.00 18.11
N ALA A 54 -11.19 -6.15 18.57
CA ALA A 54 -9.90 -5.94 17.95
C ALA A 54 -8.98 -7.17 18.02
N SER A 55 -8.97 -7.89 19.15
CA SER A 55 -8.11 -9.08 19.32
C SER A 55 -8.42 -10.21 18.35
N ARG A 56 -9.63 -10.26 17.79
CA ARG A 56 -10.05 -11.23 16.77
C ARG A 56 -9.75 -10.80 15.35
N THR A 57 -9.39 -9.53 15.16
CA THR A 57 -9.05 -9.01 13.82
C THR A 57 -7.76 -9.68 13.34
N VAL A 58 -7.81 -10.18 12.12
CA VAL A 58 -6.65 -10.72 11.42
C VAL A 58 -6.00 -9.59 10.65
N LEU A 59 -4.71 -9.39 10.88
CA LEU A 59 -3.85 -8.51 10.10
C LEU A 59 -3.32 -9.32 8.90
N ASP A 60 -3.45 -8.78 7.70
CA ASP A 60 -3.10 -9.52 6.50
C ASP A 60 -1.61 -9.87 6.46
N LEU A 61 -0.75 -8.92 6.79
CA LEU A 61 0.70 -9.11 6.86
C LEU A 61 1.26 -8.41 8.09
N VAL A 62 2.18 -9.07 8.79
CA VAL A 62 2.92 -8.51 9.92
C VAL A 62 4.41 -8.65 9.67
N VAL A 63 5.12 -7.53 9.73
CA VAL A 63 6.57 -7.47 9.52
C VAL A 63 7.27 -7.49 10.86
N CYS A 64 8.10 -8.49 11.08
CA CYS A 64 8.85 -8.72 12.32
C CYS A 64 10.35 -8.68 12.06
N ALA A 65 11.12 -8.23 13.05
CA ALA A 65 12.57 -8.37 13.03
C ALA A 65 12.95 -9.88 13.04
N ALA A 66 13.87 -10.29 12.17
CA ALA A 66 14.19 -11.71 11.98
C ALA A 66 14.94 -12.33 13.18
N ASP A 67 15.71 -11.51 13.90
CA ASP A 67 16.51 -11.89 15.06
C ASP A 67 15.68 -12.01 16.34
N THR A 68 14.80 -11.03 16.59
CA THR A 68 14.03 -10.92 17.83
C THR A 68 12.59 -11.41 17.72
N GLY A 69 12.06 -11.54 16.50
CA GLY A 69 10.65 -11.79 16.25
C GLY A 69 9.72 -10.65 16.66
N ARG A 70 10.27 -9.45 16.97
CA ARG A 70 9.48 -8.31 17.40
C ARG A 70 8.71 -7.69 16.23
N PRO A 71 7.37 -7.50 16.33
CA PRO A 71 6.59 -6.82 15.32
C PRO A 71 7.07 -5.36 15.15
N GLY A 72 7.35 -4.97 13.91
CA GLY A 72 7.72 -3.60 13.54
C GLY A 72 6.56 -2.81 12.99
N PHE A 73 5.77 -3.42 12.13
CA PHE A 73 4.54 -2.84 11.57
C PHE A 73 3.65 -3.93 10.95
N ALA A 74 2.40 -3.56 10.67
CA ALA A 74 1.44 -4.42 9.96
C ALA A 74 0.93 -3.75 8.69
N VAL A 75 0.42 -4.56 7.76
CA VAL A 75 -0.23 -4.10 6.54
C VAL A 75 -1.60 -4.76 6.44
N GLU A 76 -2.60 -3.98 6.07
CA GLU A 76 -3.98 -4.42 5.86
C GLU A 76 -4.47 -4.02 4.48
N PHE A 77 -5.14 -4.94 3.80
CA PHE A 77 -5.84 -4.69 2.55
C PHE A 77 -7.34 -4.62 2.81
N ARG A 78 -7.99 -3.58 2.33
CA ARG A 78 -9.42 -3.37 2.53
C ARG A 78 -10.13 -3.08 1.22
N PRO A 79 -11.36 -3.58 1.03
CA PRO A 79 -12.20 -3.12 -0.07
C PRO A 79 -12.63 -1.67 0.16
N PRO A 80 -12.92 -0.92 -0.91
CA PRO A 80 -13.56 0.39 -0.79
C PRO A 80 -14.92 0.29 -0.07
N MET A 81 -15.25 1.29 0.72
CA MET A 81 -16.56 1.45 1.39
C MET A 81 -16.96 0.27 2.29
N PRO A 82 -16.30 0.07 3.43
CA PRO A 82 -16.78 -0.88 4.42
C PRO A 82 -18.16 -0.45 4.94
N ASP A 83 -18.99 -1.40 5.33
CA ASP A 83 -20.26 -1.14 5.99
C ASP A 83 -20.07 -0.48 7.38
N ALA A 84 -21.18 -0.11 8.04
CA ALA A 84 -21.12 0.54 9.36
C ALA A 84 -20.46 -0.35 10.43
N ALA A 85 -20.65 -1.67 10.35
CA ALA A 85 -20.05 -2.63 11.27
C ALA A 85 -18.54 -2.72 11.04
N GLY A 86 -18.10 -2.79 9.78
CA GLY A 86 -16.70 -2.79 9.38
C GLY A 86 -15.98 -1.51 9.84
N ARG A 87 -16.57 -0.33 9.63
CA ARG A 87 -16.01 0.94 10.12
C ARG A 87 -15.89 0.99 11.65
N ARG A 88 -16.84 0.38 12.38
CA ARG A 88 -16.77 0.29 13.85
C ARG A 88 -15.64 -0.64 14.28
N ALA A 89 -15.54 -1.82 13.70
CA ALA A 89 -14.47 -2.79 13.98
C ALA A 89 -13.08 -2.18 13.69
N GLU A 90 -12.96 -1.44 12.61
CA GLU A 90 -11.76 -0.71 12.23
C GLU A 90 -11.34 0.32 13.29
N ARG A 91 -12.26 1.17 13.77
CA ARG A 91 -11.95 2.13 14.84
C ARG A 91 -11.49 1.42 16.13
N MET A 92 -12.09 0.28 16.47
CA MET A 92 -11.68 -0.49 17.65
C MET A 92 -10.28 -1.07 17.48
N MET A 93 -9.96 -1.59 16.31
CA MET A 93 -8.63 -2.10 15.99
C MET A 93 -7.59 -0.96 16.02
N GLN A 94 -7.89 0.19 15.41
CA GLN A 94 -7.03 1.38 15.47
C GLN A 94 -6.74 1.82 16.91
N ALA A 95 -7.76 1.85 17.78
CA ALA A 95 -7.57 2.22 19.18
C ALA A 95 -6.59 1.28 19.90
N VAL A 96 -6.68 -0.03 19.65
CA VAL A 96 -5.77 -1.02 20.24
C VAL A 96 -4.36 -0.92 19.67
N THR A 97 -4.20 -0.85 18.35
CA THR A 97 -2.88 -0.72 17.70
C THR A 97 -2.19 0.59 18.11
N ALA A 98 -2.97 1.67 18.28
CA ALA A 98 -2.49 2.94 18.80
C ALA A 98 -1.96 2.81 20.24
N ALA A 99 -2.72 2.14 21.11
CA ALA A 99 -2.36 1.98 22.52
C ALA A 99 -1.10 1.14 22.73
N VAL A 100 -0.84 0.17 21.84
CA VAL A 100 0.38 -0.67 21.89
C VAL A 100 1.53 -0.17 21.03
N GLY A 101 1.34 0.92 20.30
CA GLY A 101 2.36 1.47 19.41
C GLY A 101 2.68 0.62 18.18
N LEU A 102 1.75 -0.23 17.72
CA LEU A 102 1.92 -0.99 16.48
C LEU A 102 1.54 -0.13 15.27
N PRO A 103 2.51 0.23 14.41
CA PRO A 103 2.21 0.95 13.17
C PRO A 103 1.41 0.06 12.20
N VAL A 104 0.46 0.65 11.47
CA VAL A 104 -0.35 -0.06 10.47
C VAL A 104 -0.42 0.74 9.18
N LEU A 105 -0.03 0.12 8.08
CA LEU A 105 -0.28 0.61 6.73
C LEU A 105 -1.56 -0.02 6.21
N ARG A 106 -2.58 0.78 5.99
CA ARG A 106 -3.84 0.31 5.42
C ARG A 106 -3.95 0.71 3.96
N ILE A 107 -4.17 -0.28 3.10
CA ILE A 107 -4.32 -0.14 1.66
C ILE A 107 -5.78 -0.43 1.32
N THR A 108 -6.49 0.57 0.81
CA THR A 108 -7.86 0.42 0.34
C THR A 108 -7.87 0.36 -1.18
N SER A 109 -8.27 -0.77 -1.74
CA SER A 109 -8.31 -1.02 -3.18
C SER A 109 -9.42 -2.00 -3.55
N ALA A 110 -10.04 -1.81 -4.71
CA ALA A 110 -10.98 -2.77 -5.27
C ALA A 110 -10.29 -4.01 -5.84
N THR A 111 -9.06 -3.87 -6.30
CA THR A 111 -8.30 -4.89 -7.05
C THR A 111 -7.21 -5.56 -6.22
N LEU A 112 -6.40 -4.80 -5.48
CA LEU A 112 -5.26 -5.36 -4.75
C LEU A 112 -5.69 -6.28 -3.60
N ARG A 113 -5.00 -7.42 -3.47
CA ARG A 113 -5.25 -8.45 -2.45
C ARG A 113 -3.95 -8.82 -1.73
N ALA A 114 -4.03 -9.09 -0.43
CA ALA A 114 -2.88 -9.43 0.39
C ALA A 114 -2.13 -10.68 -0.10
N ALA A 115 -2.87 -11.72 -0.50
CA ALA A 115 -2.27 -12.99 -0.93
C ALA A 115 -1.48 -12.85 -2.24
N GLU A 116 -1.94 -12.02 -3.17
CA GLU A 116 -1.37 -11.88 -4.51
C GLU A 116 -0.31 -10.79 -4.58
N HIS A 117 -0.60 -9.62 -3.99
CA HIS A 117 0.22 -8.40 -4.13
C HIS A 117 1.02 -8.07 -2.86
N GLY A 118 0.60 -8.63 -1.71
CA GLY A 118 1.16 -8.27 -0.41
C GLY A 118 2.67 -8.42 -0.31
N PRO A 119 3.27 -9.57 -0.67
CA PRO A 119 4.73 -9.74 -0.58
C PRO A 119 5.52 -8.72 -1.41
N GLN A 120 5.04 -8.39 -2.62
CA GLN A 120 5.68 -7.39 -3.50
C GLN A 120 5.59 -6.00 -2.88
N ILE A 121 4.39 -5.58 -2.44
CA ILE A 121 4.15 -4.26 -1.85
C ILE A 121 4.94 -4.09 -0.55
N VAL A 122 4.91 -5.09 0.34
CA VAL A 122 5.66 -5.03 1.60
C VAL A 122 7.17 -5.03 1.35
N GLY A 123 7.64 -5.82 0.38
CA GLY A 123 9.04 -5.80 -0.04
C GLY A 123 9.48 -4.41 -0.49
N TYR A 124 8.66 -3.74 -1.31
CA TYR A 124 8.90 -2.35 -1.71
C TYR A 124 8.96 -1.39 -0.52
N VAL A 125 8.01 -1.46 0.42
CA VAL A 125 7.98 -0.61 1.62
C VAL A 125 9.20 -0.85 2.51
N ILE A 126 9.65 -2.11 2.67
CA ILE A 126 10.85 -2.45 3.44
C ILE A 126 12.09 -1.81 2.81
N ASP A 127 12.25 -1.91 1.50
CA ASP A 127 13.41 -1.35 0.79
C ASP A 127 13.40 0.18 0.82
N ALA A 128 12.24 0.79 0.61
CA ALA A 128 12.07 2.24 0.65
C ALA A 128 12.42 2.82 2.02
N ARG A 129 11.97 2.18 3.11
CA ARG A 129 12.33 2.57 4.48
C ARG A 129 13.82 2.45 4.72
N ARG A 130 14.41 1.30 4.35
CA ARG A 130 15.84 1.08 4.51
C ARG A 130 16.67 2.11 3.73
N TYR A 131 16.24 2.47 2.53
CA TYR A 131 16.87 3.51 1.73
C TYR A 131 16.78 4.88 2.42
N ALA A 132 15.59 5.25 2.90
CA ALA A 132 15.40 6.51 3.61
C ALA A 132 16.21 6.58 4.92
N ASP A 133 16.26 5.49 5.70
CA ASP A 133 17.04 5.40 6.92
C ASP A 133 18.55 5.50 6.61
N GLY A 134 19.02 4.88 5.54
CA GLY A 134 20.41 4.96 5.08
C GLY A 134 20.78 6.37 4.61
N ALA A 135 19.90 7.05 3.88
CA ALA A 135 20.09 8.43 3.45
C ALA A 135 20.17 9.39 4.66
N ALA A 136 19.29 9.21 5.65
CA ALA A 136 19.30 10.00 6.87
C ALA A 136 20.55 9.78 7.71
N ALA A 137 21.15 8.58 7.65
CA ALA A 137 22.41 8.26 8.35
C ALA A 137 23.67 8.74 7.62
N GLY A 138 23.53 9.43 6.47
CA GLY A 138 24.67 9.92 5.69
C GLY A 138 25.46 8.81 4.99
N SER A 139 24.86 7.65 4.77
CA SER A 139 25.46 6.58 3.97
C SER A 139 25.64 7.07 2.53
N GLU A 140 26.76 6.74 1.88
CA GLU A 140 26.94 6.93 0.45
C GLU A 140 25.96 6.02 -0.32
N LEU A 141 24.71 6.50 -0.44
CA LEU A 141 23.74 5.87 -1.35
C LEU A 141 24.04 6.38 -2.76
N PRO A 142 23.91 5.53 -3.78
CA PRO A 142 24.05 5.99 -5.15
C PRO A 142 23.07 7.15 -5.40
N ASP A 143 23.48 8.10 -6.20
CA ASP A 143 22.75 9.32 -6.58
C ASP A 143 21.51 9.01 -7.48
N VAL A 144 20.86 7.91 -7.21
CA VAL A 144 19.68 7.37 -7.90
C VAL A 144 18.52 7.37 -6.92
N GLY A 145 17.41 7.95 -7.30
CA GLY A 145 16.18 7.87 -6.55
C GLY A 145 15.77 6.41 -6.31
N PHE A 146 15.02 6.14 -5.25
CA PHE A 146 14.58 4.77 -4.92
C PHE A 146 13.90 4.06 -6.10
N ARG A 147 13.16 4.78 -6.93
CA ARG A 147 12.51 4.27 -8.16
C ARG A 147 13.50 3.84 -9.25
N ASP A 148 14.70 4.39 -9.23
CA ASP A 148 15.72 4.15 -10.24
C ASP A 148 16.73 3.08 -9.82
N ILE A 149 16.47 2.36 -8.72
CA ILE A 149 17.32 1.24 -8.31
C ILE A 149 17.24 0.15 -9.37
N VAL A 150 18.35 0.01 -10.10
CA VAL A 150 18.50 -0.97 -11.16
C VAL A 150 19.04 -2.26 -10.59
N GLY A 151 18.37 -3.37 -10.87
CA GLY A 151 18.77 -4.69 -10.43
C GLY A 151 18.47 -5.74 -11.49
N ARG A 152 18.71 -7.01 -11.15
CA ARG A 152 18.42 -8.11 -12.04
C ARG A 152 17.00 -8.62 -11.80
N LEU A 153 16.17 -8.56 -12.83
CA LEU A 153 14.82 -9.11 -12.83
C LEU A 153 14.84 -10.65 -12.82
N PRO A 154 13.73 -11.33 -12.46
CA PRO A 154 13.67 -12.80 -12.46
C PRO A 154 13.98 -13.45 -13.80
N ASP A 155 13.74 -12.76 -14.92
CA ASP A 155 14.06 -13.20 -16.28
C ASP A 155 15.52 -12.95 -16.68
N GLY A 156 16.36 -12.46 -15.78
CA GLY A 156 17.77 -12.19 -15.98
C GLY A 156 18.12 -10.84 -16.61
N ARG A 157 17.11 -10.06 -17.05
CA ARG A 157 17.33 -8.69 -17.57
C ARG A 157 17.66 -7.73 -16.43
N THR A 158 18.31 -6.63 -16.78
CA THR A 158 18.55 -5.52 -15.87
C THR A 158 17.38 -4.53 -15.98
N GLY A 159 16.83 -4.10 -14.85
CA GLY A 159 15.69 -3.17 -14.82
C GLY A 159 15.46 -2.59 -13.44
N ALA A 160 14.50 -1.67 -13.33
CA ALA A 160 14.08 -1.10 -12.06
C ALA A 160 13.37 -2.18 -11.21
N VAL A 161 14.02 -2.66 -10.17
CA VAL A 161 13.51 -3.78 -9.34
C VAL A 161 12.56 -3.33 -8.23
N ASN A 162 12.53 -2.03 -7.93
CA ASN A 162 11.76 -1.46 -6.82
C ASN A 162 10.68 -0.49 -7.28
N ASP A 163 10.37 -0.42 -8.56
CA ASP A 163 9.26 0.38 -9.08
C ASP A 163 8.00 -0.48 -9.24
N LEU A 164 7.01 -0.28 -8.37
CA LEU A 164 5.73 -0.99 -8.45
C LEU A 164 4.99 -0.73 -9.76
N GLY A 165 5.16 0.47 -10.34
CA GLY A 165 4.53 0.85 -11.60
C GLY A 165 5.25 0.37 -12.86
N ALA A 166 6.52 -0.07 -12.79
CA ALA A 166 7.31 -0.43 -13.97
C ALA A 166 6.70 -1.62 -14.73
N LEU A 167 6.27 -2.66 -14.02
CA LEU A 167 5.60 -3.81 -14.63
C LEU A 167 4.25 -3.41 -15.25
N ALA A 168 3.48 -2.57 -14.57
CA ALA A 168 2.20 -2.09 -15.10
C ALA A 168 2.36 -1.28 -16.40
N ARG A 169 3.43 -0.47 -16.50
CA ARG A 169 3.75 0.24 -17.74
C ARG A 169 4.16 -0.74 -18.86
N ALA A 170 4.91 -1.77 -18.54
CA ALA A 170 5.25 -2.82 -19.49
C ALA A 170 3.99 -3.60 -19.95
N ASP A 171 3.11 -3.97 -19.01
CA ASP A 171 1.83 -4.63 -19.31
C ASP A 171 0.94 -3.76 -20.22
N ALA A 172 0.92 -2.44 -20.01
CA ALA A 172 0.16 -1.52 -20.86
C ALA A 172 0.72 -1.47 -22.30
N VAL A 173 2.04 -1.43 -22.46
CA VAL A 173 2.69 -1.49 -23.79
C VAL A 173 2.38 -2.83 -24.48
N GLU A 174 2.48 -3.95 -23.76
CA GLU A 174 2.15 -5.26 -24.30
C GLU A 174 0.67 -5.35 -24.72
N ALA A 175 -0.24 -4.86 -23.88
CA ALA A 175 -1.67 -4.82 -24.18
C ALA A 175 -1.98 -3.95 -25.40
N TYR A 176 -1.25 -2.85 -25.60
CA TYR A 176 -1.39 -1.99 -26.80
C TYR A 176 -0.89 -2.70 -28.05
N VAL A 177 0.29 -3.32 -28.00
CA VAL A 177 0.81 -4.12 -29.13
C VAL A 177 -0.14 -5.24 -29.51
N ALA A 178 -0.78 -5.87 -28.52
CA ALA A 178 -1.83 -6.88 -28.70
C ALA A 178 -3.21 -6.30 -29.13
N ARG A 179 -3.31 -5.00 -29.40
CA ARG A 179 -4.53 -4.28 -29.80
C ARG A 179 -5.66 -4.36 -28.76
N ARG A 180 -5.31 -4.48 -27.49
CA ARG A 180 -6.27 -4.47 -26.37
C ARG A 180 -6.46 -3.09 -25.75
N LEU A 181 -5.59 -2.12 -26.09
CA LEU A 181 -5.66 -0.72 -25.66
C LEU A 181 -5.64 0.22 -26.85
N ALA A 182 -6.32 1.35 -26.71
CA ALA A 182 -6.28 2.45 -27.68
C ALA A 182 -5.01 3.30 -27.49
N ASP A 183 -4.51 3.43 -26.25
CA ASP A 183 -3.32 4.20 -25.89
C ASP A 183 -2.52 3.45 -24.82
N PRO A 184 -1.20 3.24 -24.98
CA PRO A 184 -0.36 2.53 -24.01
C PRO A 184 0.04 3.40 -22.82
N ILE A 185 -0.27 4.71 -22.83
CA ILE A 185 0.19 5.64 -21.80
C ILE A 185 -0.61 5.42 -20.51
N LEU A 186 0.07 4.86 -19.52
CA LEU A 186 -0.46 4.77 -18.16
C LEU A 186 -0.32 6.15 -17.49
N ARG A 187 -1.44 6.79 -17.23
CA ARG A 187 -1.52 8.09 -16.57
C ARG A 187 -1.83 7.92 -15.10
N GLY A 188 -1.44 8.89 -14.28
CA GLY A 188 -1.73 8.87 -12.85
C GLY A 188 -1.76 10.26 -12.24
N LEU A 189 -2.36 10.33 -11.07
CA LEU A 189 -2.28 11.47 -10.16
C LEU A 189 -2.29 10.98 -8.72
N HIS A 190 -1.82 11.81 -7.81
CA HIS A 190 -1.90 11.55 -6.39
C HIS A 190 -2.20 12.83 -5.60
N VAL A 191 -2.85 12.66 -4.46
CA VAL A 191 -3.15 13.74 -3.52
C VAL A 191 -3.03 13.23 -2.08
N GLN A 192 -2.73 14.16 -1.16
CA GLN A 192 -2.77 13.93 0.27
C GLN A 192 -3.82 14.84 0.89
N TRP A 193 -4.86 14.26 1.49
CA TRP A 193 -5.87 15.00 2.23
C TRP A 193 -5.32 15.49 3.57
N THR A 194 -5.61 16.71 3.96
CA THR A 194 -5.17 17.30 5.25
C THR A 194 -5.67 16.48 6.44
N ASP A 195 -6.94 16.07 6.42
CA ASP A 195 -7.57 15.26 7.47
C ASP A 195 -8.01 13.88 6.94
N GLY A 196 -7.26 13.31 6.01
CA GLY A 196 -7.67 12.08 5.32
C GLY A 196 -6.52 11.21 4.86
N PRO A 197 -6.85 10.24 4.01
CA PRO A 197 -5.85 9.35 3.41
C PRO A 197 -5.00 10.07 2.37
N ALA A 198 -3.90 9.42 1.99
CA ALA A 198 -3.28 9.64 0.70
C ALA A 198 -4.09 8.89 -0.37
N GLU A 199 -4.33 9.50 -1.52
CA GLU A 199 -5.03 8.87 -2.63
C GLU A 199 -4.19 8.91 -3.90
N GLY A 200 -4.15 7.79 -4.60
CA GLY A 200 -3.56 7.64 -5.91
C GLY A 200 -4.58 7.12 -6.91
N TRP A 201 -4.59 7.71 -8.08
CA TRP A 201 -5.39 7.27 -9.21
C TRP A 201 -4.47 6.89 -10.35
N SER A 202 -4.84 5.84 -11.08
CA SER A 202 -4.18 5.49 -12.34
C SER A 202 -5.21 5.09 -13.37
N TRP A 203 -4.94 5.39 -14.66
CA TRP A 203 -5.83 5.02 -15.74
C TRP A 203 -5.11 4.82 -17.07
N VAL A 204 -5.72 4.02 -17.93
CA VAL A 204 -5.27 3.76 -19.30
C VAL A 204 -6.50 3.73 -20.23
N GLU A 205 -6.35 4.24 -21.44
CA GLU A 205 -7.44 4.27 -22.43
C GLU A 205 -7.53 2.92 -23.16
N VAL A 206 -8.60 2.18 -22.89
CA VAL A 206 -8.86 0.85 -23.48
C VAL A 206 -9.47 0.98 -24.86
N ARG A 207 -10.45 1.89 -25.02
CA ARG A 207 -11.08 2.27 -26.29
C ARG A 207 -11.12 3.78 -26.37
N PRO A 208 -11.24 4.38 -27.59
CA PRO A 208 -11.37 5.82 -27.70
C PRO A 208 -12.46 6.38 -26.77
N GLY A 209 -12.08 7.24 -25.82
CA GLY A 209 -12.97 7.83 -24.84
C GLY A 209 -13.40 6.93 -23.67
N GLU A 210 -12.90 5.71 -23.55
CA GLU A 210 -13.22 4.76 -22.46
C GLU A 210 -11.95 4.31 -21.74
N CYS A 211 -11.88 4.57 -20.45
CA CYS A 211 -10.71 4.32 -19.59
C CYS A 211 -10.98 3.20 -18.58
N LEU A 212 -9.99 2.33 -18.39
CA LEU A 212 -9.84 1.53 -17.19
C LEU A 212 -9.23 2.43 -16.11
N VAL A 213 -9.88 2.52 -14.96
CA VAL A 213 -9.48 3.41 -13.86
C VAL A 213 -9.37 2.61 -12.58
N GLU A 214 -8.25 2.76 -11.87
CA GLU A 214 -8.05 2.23 -10.53
C GLU A 214 -7.74 3.36 -9.55
N ARG A 215 -8.24 3.21 -8.31
CA ARG A 215 -8.01 4.16 -7.21
C ARG A 215 -7.57 3.40 -5.98
N VAL A 216 -6.54 3.90 -5.34
CA VAL A 216 -6.02 3.35 -4.09
C VAL A 216 -5.94 4.45 -3.05
N SER A 217 -6.40 4.16 -1.83
CA SER A 217 -6.22 5.05 -0.69
C SER A 217 -5.30 4.41 0.34
N LEU A 218 -4.38 5.19 0.90
CA LEU A 218 -3.44 4.78 1.94
C LEU A 218 -3.67 5.54 3.23
N HIS A 219 -3.70 4.79 4.34
CA HIS A 219 -3.68 5.34 5.68
C HIS A 219 -2.42 4.86 6.41
N PRO A 220 -1.30 5.62 6.33
CA PRO A 220 -0.05 5.25 6.98
C PRO A 220 -0.06 5.67 8.45
N TYR A 221 -0.68 4.86 9.32
CA TYR A 221 -0.73 5.16 10.74
C TYR A 221 0.59 4.82 11.43
N ARG A 222 1.29 5.85 11.95
CA ARG A 222 2.59 5.74 12.64
C ARG A 222 3.68 4.98 11.88
N ILE A 223 3.57 4.90 10.56
CA ILE A 223 4.60 4.28 9.73
C ILE A 223 5.10 5.28 8.69
N SER A 224 6.42 5.40 8.58
CA SER A 224 7.04 6.00 7.39
C SER A 224 7.17 4.92 6.33
N CYS A 225 6.64 5.19 5.16
CA CYS A 225 6.78 4.29 4.01
C CYS A 225 8.13 4.45 3.30
N GLY A 226 8.99 5.37 3.75
CA GLY A 226 10.24 5.71 3.07
C GLY A 226 10.05 6.47 1.75
N VAL A 227 8.81 6.61 1.30
CA VAL A 227 8.37 7.41 0.15
C VAL A 227 7.16 8.23 0.54
N ASP A 228 6.85 9.26 -0.24
CA ASP A 228 5.62 10.03 -0.08
C ASP A 228 4.39 9.10 -0.17
N PRO A 229 3.46 9.11 0.82
CA PRO A 229 2.32 8.20 0.83
C PRO A 229 1.37 8.40 -0.36
N ALA A 230 1.20 9.63 -0.85
CA ALA A 230 0.34 9.92 -1.98
C ALA A 230 0.94 9.33 -3.27
N ARG A 231 2.25 9.47 -3.43
CA ARG A 231 2.99 8.87 -4.54
C ARG A 231 2.97 7.34 -4.50
N LEU A 232 3.12 6.75 -3.30
CA LEU A 232 2.95 5.30 -3.13
C LEU A 232 1.53 4.86 -3.51
N ALA A 233 0.50 5.63 -3.17
CA ALA A 233 -0.88 5.33 -3.55
C ALA A 233 -1.07 5.31 -5.07
N GLU A 234 -0.44 6.24 -5.81
CA GLU A 234 -0.45 6.25 -7.28
C GLU A 234 0.27 5.02 -7.86
N ASP A 235 1.43 4.65 -7.33
CA ASP A 235 2.16 3.45 -7.77
C ASP A 235 1.35 2.18 -7.53
N LEU A 236 0.61 2.10 -6.42
CA LEU A 236 -0.30 1.00 -6.14
C LEU A 236 -1.52 1.00 -7.07
N ALA A 237 -2.04 2.16 -7.44
CA ALA A 237 -3.11 2.26 -8.44
C ALA A 237 -2.60 1.80 -9.82
N ALA A 238 -1.37 2.15 -10.20
CA ALA A 238 -0.74 1.65 -11.41
C ALA A 238 -0.55 0.12 -11.37
N LEU A 239 -0.10 -0.44 -10.24
CA LEU A 239 0.01 -1.89 -10.04
C LEU A 239 -1.35 -2.57 -10.25
N ALA A 240 -2.43 -2.00 -9.71
CA ALA A 240 -3.78 -2.52 -9.88
C ALA A 240 -4.24 -2.50 -11.35
N ILE A 241 -3.90 -1.46 -12.14
CA ILE A 241 -4.11 -1.45 -13.59
C ILE A 241 -3.37 -2.61 -14.26
N GLY A 242 -2.08 -2.80 -13.95
CA GLY A 242 -1.29 -3.90 -14.51
C GLY A 242 -1.92 -5.26 -14.24
N ASP A 243 -2.41 -5.50 -13.03
CA ASP A 243 -3.11 -6.73 -12.66
C ASP A 243 -4.37 -6.96 -13.53
N ARG A 244 -5.17 -5.92 -13.71
CA ARG A 244 -6.37 -5.96 -14.58
C ARG A 244 -6.04 -6.21 -16.06
N LEU A 245 -4.92 -5.70 -16.54
CA LEU A 245 -4.48 -5.92 -17.91
C LEU A 245 -3.98 -7.35 -18.16
N ARG A 246 -3.41 -8.01 -17.14
CA ARG A 246 -3.00 -9.42 -17.21
C ARG A 246 -4.16 -10.38 -17.12
N THR A 247 -5.26 -10.01 -16.43
CA THR A 247 -6.43 -10.86 -16.17
C THR A 247 -7.72 -10.29 -16.81
N PRO A 248 -7.77 -10.10 -18.13
CA PRO A 248 -8.89 -9.40 -18.79
C PRO A 248 -10.23 -10.16 -18.70
N GLU A 249 -10.22 -11.47 -18.41
CA GLU A 249 -11.40 -12.32 -18.39
C GLU A 249 -12.12 -12.38 -17.03
N ALA A 250 -11.48 -11.95 -15.96
CA ALA A 250 -12.06 -11.97 -14.61
C ALA A 250 -13.05 -10.83 -14.37
N ALA A 251 -14.19 -10.83 -15.05
CA ALA A 251 -15.20 -9.79 -15.15
C ALA A 251 -14.71 -8.58 -15.99
N ALA A 252 -15.35 -8.36 -17.16
CA ALA A 252 -15.08 -7.20 -18.01
C ALA A 252 -15.05 -5.93 -17.12
N PRO A 253 -13.92 -5.21 -17.03
CA PRO A 253 -13.83 -4.07 -16.13
C PRO A 253 -14.89 -3.06 -16.53
N ALA A 254 -15.58 -2.50 -15.55
CA ALA A 254 -16.45 -1.37 -15.79
C ALA A 254 -15.56 -0.22 -16.27
N LEU A 255 -15.56 0.01 -17.60
CA LEU A 255 -14.85 1.13 -18.20
C LEU A 255 -15.59 2.42 -17.82
N ARG A 256 -14.84 3.47 -17.57
CA ARG A 256 -15.37 4.82 -17.33
C ARG A 256 -15.19 5.66 -18.58
N ARG A 257 -16.15 6.51 -18.89
CA ARG A 257 -15.96 7.50 -19.94
C ARG A 257 -14.87 8.48 -19.51
N ARG A 258 -14.01 8.86 -20.44
CA ARG A 258 -12.93 9.83 -20.19
C ARG A 258 -13.47 11.15 -19.67
N GLU A 259 -14.62 11.61 -20.19
CA GLU A 259 -15.30 12.82 -19.72
C GLU A 259 -15.64 12.76 -18.22
N ASP A 260 -16.23 11.64 -17.77
CA ASP A 260 -16.60 11.44 -16.36
C ASP A 260 -15.36 11.42 -15.46
N LEU A 261 -14.24 10.86 -15.95
CA LEU A 261 -12.96 10.88 -15.24
C LEU A 261 -12.40 12.29 -15.12
N LEU A 262 -12.43 13.06 -16.20
CA LEU A 262 -11.96 14.47 -16.20
C LEU A 262 -12.83 15.32 -15.27
N ASP A 263 -14.14 15.08 -15.21
CA ASP A 263 -15.03 15.78 -14.27
C ASP A 263 -14.71 15.42 -12.80
N ASP A 264 -14.34 14.17 -12.51
CA ASP A 264 -13.86 13.79 -11.18
C ASP A 264 -12.55 14.51 -10.83
N ILE A 265 -11.62 14.63 -11.78
CA ILE A 265 -10.35 15.34 -11.58
C ILE A 265 -10.61 16.84 -11.34
N ARG A 266 -11.54 17.46 -12.09
CA ARG A 266 -11.95 18.85 -11.86
C ARG A 266 -12.53 19.05 -10.47
N ARG A 267 -13.44 18.16 -10.04
CA ARG A 267 -14.00 18.17 -8.67
C ARG A 267 -12.91 18.01 -7.59
N LEU A 268 -11.90 17.20 -7.86
CA LEU A 268 -10.75 17.08 -6.96
C LEU A 268 -9.96 18.40 -6.89
N ARG A 269 -9.72 19.03 -8.03
CA ARG A 269 -9.06 20.36 -8.10
C ARG A 269 -9.84 21.44 -7.35
N ASP A 270 -11.16 21.43 -7.44
CA ASP A 270 -12.03 22.41 -6.74
C ASP A 270 -11.92 22.28 -5.22
N ARG A 271 -11.43 21.13 -4.70
CA ARG A 271 -11.17 20.84 -3.30
C ARG A 271 -9.70 21.01 -2.89
N ARG A 272 -8.90 21.71 -3.68
CA ARG A 272 -7.45 21.88 -3.44
C ARG A 272 -7.10 22.44 -2.07
N ASP A 273 -7.97 23.25 -1.47
CA ASP A 273 -7.76 23.84 -0.13
C ASP A 273 -7.84 22.77 1.00
N GLU A 274 -8.36 21.57 0.71
CA GLU A 274 -8.39 20.44 1.61
C GLU A 274 -7.15 19.53 1.48
N LEU A 275 -6.23 19.84 0.54
CA LEU A 275 -5.03 19.08 0.25
C LEU A 275 -3.80 19.67 0.94
N VAL A 276 -2.83 18.82 1.31
CA VAL A 276 -1.61 19.25 2.00
C VAL A 276 -0.78 20.19 1.13
N ASP A 277 -0.53 19.83 -0.15
CA ASP A 277 0.35 20.56 -1.06
C ASP A 277 -0.42 21.23 -2.22
N GLY A 278 -1.74 21.35 -2.09
CA GLY A 278 -2.60 21.83 -3.16
C GLY A 278 -2.74 20.83 -4.31
N PHE A 279 -3.22 21.29 -5.46
CA PHE A 279 -3.46 20.47 -6.64
C PHE A 279 -2.63 20.94 -7.82
N GLY A 280 -1.69 20.11 -8.29
CA GLY A 280 -0.71 20.46 -9.33
C GLY A 280 -1.00 19.90 -10.74
N TYR A 281 -2.21 19.34 -10.99
CA TYR A 281 -2.53 18.62 -12.22
C TYR A 281 -3.54 19.36 -13.13
N ASP A 282 -3.47 20.69 -13.16
CA ASP A 282 -4.41 21.52 -13.95
C ASP A 282 -4.42 21.14 -15.44
N HIS A 283 -3.27 20.77 -16.01
CA HIS A 283 -3.14 20.34 -17.40
C HIS A 283 -3.96 19.07 -17.74
N LEU A 284 -4.30 18.23 -16.74
CA LEU A 284 -5.14 17.05 -16.95
C LEU A 284 -6.61 17.39 -17.14
N CYS A 285 -7.02 18.60 -16.77
CA CYS A 285 -8.41 19.06 -16.86
C CYS A 285 -8.72 19.78 -18.19
N GLU A 286 -7.70 20.13 -18.95
CA GLU A 286 -7.80 20.90 -20.20
C GLU A 286 -7.73 20.01 -21.44
N ALA A 287 -7.38 18.72 -21.29
CA ALA A 287 -7.13 17.80 -22.39
C ALA A 287 -8.37 17.01 -22.83
#